data_6bec0e215926a1a16c6514e08f428c43
#
_entry.id   6bec0e215926a1a16c6514e08f428c43
#
_cell.length_a   1.000
_cell.length_b   1.000
_cell.length_c   1.000
_cell.angle_alpha   90.00
_cell.angle_beta   90.00
_cell.angle_gamma   90.00
#
_symmetry.space_group_name_H-M   'P 1'
#
loop_
_entity.id
_entity.type
_entity.pdbx_description
1 polymer ?
#
loop_
_entity_poly.entity_id
_entity_poly.type
_entity_poly.pdbx_seq_one_letter_code
_entity_poly.pdbx_strand_id
1 'polypeptide(L)'
;MKNKIKRTKFHPALVFLVLTISVMVISSIGGILNLETNYYTVNTVTGDLESQVVNINNLFNRTGIQYLISNLLSNFMNFAPLGTFILGLMGIGVAYKSGFLNTLNKVIAKVFPRKMLTFLIVLLGVIFSMFYDVGYVILIPMAAILFRDLGRHPSAGICAAFAGITFGSGANIVANSLDSSLLPYTKSATTILDATYKVNTNGNLIFMLVSTLLVAYIGTIITERVIIPKLGKYNFEEEEIENRKQ
;
A
#
# COMPACT_ATOMS: atom_id res chain seq x y z
N MET A 1 38.94 -3.48 11.43
CA MET A 1 38.32 -2.20 11.03
C MET A 1 37.25 -2.48 9.97
N LYS A 2 35.97 -2.54 10.33
CA LYS A 2 34.87 -2.67 9.34
C LYS A 2 34.44 -1.26 8.95
N ASN A 3 34.73 -0.86 7.71
CA ASN A 3 34.21 0.37 7.13
C ASN A 3 32.69 0.32 7.15
N LYS A 4 32.05 1.02 8.09
CA LYS A 4 30.64 1.35 8.01
C LYS A 4 30.46 2.32 6.84
N ILE A 5 30.05 1.80 5.69
CA ILE A 5 29.54 2.64 4.59
C ILE A 5 28.38 3.44 5.20
N LYS A 6 28.57 4.74 5.40
CA LYS A 6 27.50 5.68 5.75
C LYS A 6 26.51 5.64 4.56
N ARG A 7 25.45 4.85 4.68
CA ARG A 7 24.30 4.96 3.76
C ARG A 7 23.72 6.34 3.97
N THR A 8 23.99 7.25 3.07
CA THR A 8 23.26 8.52 2.97
C THR A 8 21.78 8.17 2.80
N LYS A 9 20.99 8.41 3.85
CA LYS A 9 19.54 8.22 3.80
C LYS A 9 18.98 9.35 2.95
N PHE A 10 18.70 9.10 1.68
CA PHE A 10 18.00 10.04 0.85
C PHE A 10 16.58 10.26 1.43
N HIS A 11 16.21 11.53 1.58
CA HIS A 11 14.87 11.87 2.02
C HIS A 11 13.83 11.36 0.99
N PRO A 12 12.72 10.72 1.39
CA PRO A 12 11.73 10.20 0.45
C PRO A 12 11.24 11.21 -0.58
N ALA A 13 11.06 12.47 -0.19
CA ALA A 13 10.68 13.55 -1.10
C ALA A 13 11.67 13.73 -2.26
N LEU A 14 12.97 13.54 -2.01
CA LEU A 14 14.00 13.65 -3.05
C LEU A 14 13.88 12.50 -4.07
N VAL A 15 13.50 11.30 -3.61
CA VAL A 15 13.26 10.15 -4.51
C VAL A 15 12.09 10.45 -5.46
N PHE A 16 10.99 10.99 -4.94
CA PHE A 16 9.84 11.37 -5.78
C PHE A 16 10.19 12.52 -6.75
N LEU A 17 10.96 13.49 -6.32
CA LEU A 17 11.43 14.57 -7.18
C LEU A 17 12.30 14.03 -8.33
N VAL A 18 13.23 13.12 -8.04
CA VAL A 18 14.06 12.46 -9.06
C VAL A 18 13.19 11.65 -10.03
N LEU A 19 12.22 10.91 -9.53
CA LEU A 19 11.27 10.17 -10.37
C LEU A 19 10.47 11.10 -11.29
N THR A 20 9.97 12.22 -10.76
CA THR A 20 9.25 13.22 -11.57
C THR A 20 10.13 13.77 -12.70
N ILE A 21 11.36 14.17 -12.38
CA ILE A 21 12.30 14.66 -13.39
C ILE A 21 12.62 13.56 -14.42
N SER A 22 12.79 12.31 -13.96
CA SER A 22 13.06 11.18 -14.87
C SER A 22 11.91 10.97 -15.86
N VAL A 23 10.66 11.04 -15.40
CA VAL A 23 9.48 10.94 -16.27
C VAL A 23 9.44 12.11 -17.27
N MET A 24 9.75 13.33 -16.84
CA MET A 24 9.82 14.50 -17.73
C MET A 24 10.89 14.31 -18.80
N VAL A 25 12.07 13.77 -18.44
CA VAL A 25 13.15 13.48 -19.39
C VAL A 25 12.71 12.44 -20.42
N ILE A 26 12.13 11.32 -19.96
CA ILE A 26 11.63 10.26 -20.84
C ILE A 26 10.56 10.80 -21.80
N SER A 27 9.61 11.57 -21.28
CA SER A 27 8.55 12.22 -22.06
C SER A 27 9.14 13.18 -23.14
N SER A 28 10.20 13.92 -22.77
CA SER A 28 10.88 14.82 -23.72
C SER A 28 11.57 14.05 -24.84
N ILE A 29 12.27 12.97 -24.49
CA ILE A 29 12.93 12.10 -25.49
C ILE A 29 11.86 11.49 -26.42
N GLY A 30 10.78 10.95 -25.86
CA GLY A 30 9.69 10.39 -26.66
C GLY A 30 9.01 11.41 -27.57
N GLY A 31 8.82 12.64 -27.10
CA GLY A 31 8.25 13.73 -27.89
C GLY A 31 9.18 14.19 -29.01
N ILE A 32 10.51 14.22 -28.82
CA ILE A 32 11.51 14.55 -29.85
C ILE A 32 11.56 13.44 -30.91
N LEU A 33 11.43 12.19 -30.48
CA LEU A 33 11.41 11.03 -31.39
C LEU A 33 10.08 10.85 -32.12
N ASN A 34 9.07 11.71 -31.84
CA ASN A 34 7.69 11.58 -32.33
C ASN A 34 7.12 10.18 -32.17
N LEU A 35 7.32 9.61 -30.97
CA LEU A 35 6.79 8.29 -30.67
C LEU A 35 5.27 8.37 -30.54
N GLU A 36 4.60 7.55 -31.32
CA GLU A 36 3.16 7.41 -31.35
C GLU A 36 2.76 6.00 -30.93
N THR A 37 1.62 5.86 -30.29
CA THR A 37 1.04 4.56 -30.02
C THR A 37 -0.45 4.57 -30.34
N ASN A 38 -0.93 3.45 -30.85
CA ASN A 38 -2.35 3.25 -31.09
C ASN A 38 -2.94 2.49 -29.89
N TYR A 39 -4.04 2.99 -29.38
CA TYR A 39 -4.86 2.24 -28.44
C TYR A 39 -6.29 2.15 -28.94
N TYR A 40 -6.95 1.06 -28.58
CA TYR A 40 -8.33 0.81 -28.99
C TYR A 40 -9.28 1.21 -27.87
N THR A 41 -10.25 2.06 -28.18
CA THR A 41 -11.36 2.39 -27.28
C THR A 41 -12.64 1.83 -27.84
N VAL A 42 -13.50 1.34 -26.96
CA VAL A 42 -14.86 0.94 -27.36
C VAL A 42 -15.73 2.20 -27.41
N ASN A 43 -16.27 2.52 -28.58
CA ASN A 43 -17.26 3.57 -28.69
C ASN A 43 -18.52 3.16 -27.89
N THR A 44 -18.84 3.92 -26.84
CA THR A 44 -19.95 3.60 -25.94
C THR A 44 -21.33 3.70 -26.61
N VAL A 45 -21.41 4.29 -27.79
CA VAL A 45 -22.69 4.48 -28.55
C VAL A 45 -22.87 3.38 -29.58
N THR A 46 -21.81 3.01 -30.31
CA THR A 46 -21.89 2.02 -31.40
C THR A 46 -21.41 0.62 -30.98
N GLY A 47 -20.63 0.53 -29.91
CA GLY A 47 -20.00 -0.73 -29.47
C GLY A 47 -18.77 -1.13 -30.29
N ASP A 48 -18.38 -0.34 -31.29
CA ASP A 48 -17.25 -0.63 -32.17
C ASP A 48 -15.92 -0.26 -31.54
N LEU A 49 -14.85 -0.96 -31.96
CA LEU A 49 -13.48 -0.64 -31.58
C LEU A 49 -12.96 0.47 -32.47
N GLU A 50 -12.72 1.64 -31.89
CA GLU A 50 -12.06 2.75 -32.57
C GLU A 50 -10.59 2.82 -32.18
N SER A 51 -9.72 2.90 -33.19
CA SER A 51 -8.28 3.12 -32.97
C SER A 51 -8.03 4.62 -32.78
N GLN A 52 -7.45 4.99 -31.66
CA GLN A 52 -6.99 6.35 -31.40
C GLN A 52 -5.47 6.40 -31.33
N VAL A 53 -4.87 7.38 -32.03
CA VAL A 53 -3.42 7.62 -32.00
C VAL A 53 -3.11 8.62 -30.90
N VAL A 54 -2.20 8.25 -30.01
CA VAL A 54 -1.70 9.14 -28.95
C VAL A 54 -0.22 9.42 -29.17
N ASN A 55 0.09 10.68 -29.22
CA ASN A 55 1.46 11.19 -29.33
C ASN A 55 2.01 11.50 -27.94
N ILE A 56 3.28 11.23 -27.72
CA ILE A 56 3.95 11.59 -26.48
C ILE A 56 4.16 13.11 -26.44
N ASN A 57 3.58 13.76 -25.46
CA ASN A 57 3.77 15.19 -25.24
C ASN A 57 5.09 15.47 -24.52
N ASN A 58 5.88 16.40 -25.03
CA ASN A 58 7.10 16.85 -24.38
C ASN A 58 6.75 17.71 -23.15
N LEU A 59 7.10 17.22 -21.96
CA LEU A 59 6.83 17.94 -20.71
C LEU A 59 7.85 19.04 -20.37
N PHE A 60 8.99 19.11 -21.08
CA PHE A 60 9.97 20.19 -20.90
C PHE A 60 9.71 21.41 -21.79
N ASN A 61 8.73 21.34 -22.68
CA ASN A 61 8.34 22.51 -23.43
C ASN A 61 7.49 23.48 -22.60
N ARG A 62 7.25 24.68 -23.11
CA ARG A 62 6.46 25.72 -22.41
C ARG A 62 5.06 25.22 -22.03
N THR A 63 4.40 24.51 -22.94
CA THR A 63 3.06 23.93 -22.69
C THR A 63 3.06 22.84 -21.65
N GLY A 64 4.08 21.97 -21.65
CA GLY A 64 4.24 20.91 -20.65
C GLY A 64 4.48 21.45 -19.24
N ILE A 65 5.37 22.43 -19.09
CA ILE A 65 5.63 23.10 -17.80
C ILE A 65 4.37 23.83 -17.33
N GLN A 66 3.69 24.55 -18.21
CA GLN A 66 2.44 25.22 -17.88
C GLN A 66 1.37 24.22 -17.42
N TYR A 67 1.24 23.09 -18.10
CA TYR A 67 0.33 22.00 -17.70
C TYR A 67 0.64 21.49 -16.31
N LEU A 68 1.91 21.20 -16.00
CA LEU A 68 2.31 20.71 -14.68
C LEU A 68 1.95 21.70 -13.57
N ILE A 69 2.26 22.98 -13.76
CA ILE A 69 1.98 24.02 -12.76
C ILE A 69 0.47 24.24 -12.59
N SER A 70 -0.27 24.36 -13.69
CA SER A 70 -1.71 24.62 -13.67
C SER A 70 -2.51 23.46 -13.05
N ASN A 71 -2.04 22.21 -13.23
CA ASN A 71 -2.73 21.03 -12.72
C ASN A 71 -2.19 20.54 -11.39
N LEU A 72 -1.17 21.15 -10.81
CA LEU A 72 -0.54 20.68 -9.56
C LEU A 72 -1.54 20.59 -8.41
N LEU A 73 -2.32 21.64 -8.20
CA LEU A 73 -3.34 21.67 -7.14
C LEU A 73 -4.48 20.70 -7.45
N SER A 74 -4.94 20.67 -8.70
CA SER A 74 -6.02 19.76 -9.12
C SER A 74 -5.60 18.31 -8.97
N ASN A 75 -4.39 17.94 -9.40
CA ASN A 75 -3.86 16.58 -9.24
C ASN A 75 -3.73 16.18 -7.76
N PHE A 76 -3.30 17.12 -6.90
CA PHE A 76 -3.24 16.87 -5.47
C PHE A 76 -4.64 16.66 -4.85
N MET A 77 -5.59 17.53 -5.17
CA MET A 77 -6.96 17.46 -4.63
C MET A 77 -7.75 16.24 -5.15
N ASN A 78 -7.49 15.86 -6.40
CA ASN A 78 -8.14 14.71 -7.03
C ASN A 78 -7.45 13.37 -6.71
N PHE A 79 -6.39 13.38 -5.89
CA PHE A 79 -5.78 12.15 -5.42
C PHE A 79 -6.76 11.40 -4.50
N ALA A 80 -7.38 10.36 -5.05
CA ALA A 80 -8.50 9.66 -4.40
C ALA A 80 -8.22 9.21 -2.94
N PRO A 81 -7.01 8.75 -2.57
CA PRO A 81 -6.72 8.36 -1.19
C PRO A 81 -6.58 9.53 -0.20
N LEU A 82 -6.44 10.79 -0.66
CA LEU A 82 -6.12 11.92 0.22
C LEU A 82 -7.16 12.12 1.33
N GLY A 83 -8.44 12.09 0.98
CA GLY A 83 -9.54 12.27 1.94
C GLY A 83 -9.58 11.16 2.99
N THR A 84 -9.48 9.92 2.55
CA THR A 84 -9.47 8.74 3.44
C THR A 84 -8.24 8.72 4.33
N PHE A 85 -7.09 9.17 3.82
CA PHE A 85 -5.84 9.28 4.59
C PHE A 85 -5.96 10.30 5.73
N ILE A 86 -6.47 11.50 5.42
CA ILE A 86 -6.67 12.56 6.42
C ILE A 86 -7.68 12.12 7.48
N LEU A 87 -8.82 11.57 7.08
CA LEU A 87 -9.83 11.08 8.03
C LEU A 87 -9.30 9.92 8.89
N GLY A 88 -8.53 9.01 8.31
CA GLY A 88 -7.87 7.92 9.03
C GLY A 88 -6.89 8.43 10.09
N LEU A 89 -6.04 9.41 9.73
CA LEU A 89 -5.10 10.04 10.66
C LEU A 89 -5.81 10.78 11.80
N MET A 90 -6.90 11.49 11.50
CA MET A 90 -7.71 12.15 12.52
C MET A 90 -8.33 11.13 13.48
N GLY A 91 -8.90 10.03 12.96
CA GLY A 91 -9.46 8.94 13.76
C GLY A 91 -8.43 8.30 14.67
N ILE A 92 -7.22 8.00 14.16
CA ILE A 92 -6.12 7.48 14.97
C ILE A 92 -5.69 8.48 16.03
N GLY A 93 -5.58 9.77 15.70
CA GLY A 93 -5.21 10.81 16.64
C GLY A 93 -6.19 10.88 17.82
N VAL A 94 -7.49 10.78 17.56
CA VAL A 94 -8.54 10.71 18.60
C VAL A 94 -8.41 9.41 19.41
N ALA A 95 -8.28 8.26 18.75
CA ALA A 95 -8.15 6.96 19.41
C ALA A 95 -6.89 6.85 20.29
N TYR A 96 -5.80 7.48 19.86
CA TYR A 96 -4.56 7.56 20.64
C TYR A 96 -4.73 8.44 21.88
N LYS A 97 -5.23 9.68 21.69
CA LYS A 97 -5.39 10.65 22.79
C LYS A 97 -6.47 10.24 23.80
N SER A 98 -7.51 9.54 23.37
CA SER A 98 -8.55 9.00 24.27
C SER A 98 -8.08 7.80 25.11
N GLY A 99 -6.88 7.27 24.84
CA GLY A 99 -6.39 6.05 25.49
C GLY A 99 -7.01 4.75 24.95
N PHE A 100 -7.87 4.84 23.94
CA PHE A 100 -8.53 3.69 23.33
C PHE A 100 -7.52 2.66 22.81
N LEU A 101 -6.49 3.11 22.05
CA LEU A 101 -5.47 2.22 21.52
C LEU A 101 -4.67 1.51 22.62
N ASN A 102 -4.35 2.22 23.72
CA ASN A 102 -3.66 1.62 24.86
C ASN A 102 -4.52 0.54 25.55
N THR A 103 -5.81 0.80 25.69
CA THR A 103 -6.75 -0.17 26.27
C THR A 103 -6.92 -1.38 25.35
N LEU A 104 -7.08 -1.16 24.04
CA LEU A 104 -7.18 -2.20 23.04
C LEU A 104 -5.94 -3.10 23.04
N ASN A 105 -4.74 -2.50 23.05
CA ASN A 105 -3.49 -3.25 23.11
C ASN A 105 -3.37 -4.10 24.36
N LYS A 106 -3.78 -3.59 25.53
CA LYS A 106 -3.82 -4.37 26.79
C LYS A 106 -4.77 -5.55 26.70
N VAL A 107 -5.95 -5.37 26.10
CA VAL A 107 -6.92 -6.44 25.90
C VAL A 107 -6.36 -7.50 24.95
N ILE A 108 -5.80 -7.10 23.81
CA ILE A 108 -5.17 -8.02 22.85
C ILE A 108 -4.04 -8.80 23.51
N ALA A 109 -3.16 -8.11 24.25
CA ALA A 109 -2.03 -8.73 24.94
C ALA A 109 -2.47 -9.73 26.04
N LYS A 110 -3.64 -9.50 26.65
CA LYS A 110 -4.21 -10.39 27.69
C LYS A 110 -4.92 -11.61 27.09
N VAL A 111 -5.62 -11.43 25.97
CA VAL A 111 -6.42 -12.47 25.33
C VAL A 111 -5.57 -13.41 24.49
N PHE A 112 -4.60 -12.89 23.78
CA PHE A 112 -3.80 -13.66 22.83
C PHE A 112 -2.41 -14.00 23.39
N PRO A 113 -1.96 -15.26 23.32
CA PRO A 113 -0.61 -15.63 23.71
C PRO A 113 0.43 -14.95 22.78
N ARG A 114 1.57 -14.58 23.35
CA ARG A 114 2.65 -13.84 22.65
C ARG A 114 3.06 -14.45 21.29
N LYS A 115 2.99 -15.78 21.17
CA LYS A 115 3.33 -16.51 19.94
C LYS A 115 2.30 -16.32 18.82
N MET A 116 1.05 -16.05 19.18
CA MET A 116 -0.03 -15.84 18.21
C MET A 116 -0.18 -14.38 17.77
N LEU A 117 0.42 -13.44 18.50
CA LEU A 117 0.27 -12.01 18.20
C LEU A 117 0.79 -11.63 16.83
N THR A 118 1.91 -12.18 16.41
CA THR A 118 2.45 -11.91 15.06
C THR A 118 1.49 -12.43 13.99
N PHE A 119 0.95 -13.63 14.18
CA PHE A 119 -0.07 -14.18 13.28
C PHE A 119 -1.31 -13.30 13.22
N LEU A 120 -1.79 -12.86 14.37
CA LEU A 120 -2.95 -11.96 14.45
C LEU A 120 -2.69 -10.64 13.72
N ILE A 121 -1.51 -10.03 13.90
CA ILE A 121 -1.17 -8.77 13.21
C ILE A 121 -1.08 -8.96 11.70
N VAL A 122 -0.45 -10.03 11.22
CA VAL A 122 -0.39 -10.30 9.77
C VAL A 122 -1.79 -10.59 9.23
N LEU A 123 -2.59 -11.39 9.93
CA LEU A 123 -3.97 -11.69 9.54
C LEU A 123 -4.85 -10.42 9.51
N LEU A 124 -4.75 -9.59 10.54
CA LEU A 124 -5.42 -8.29 10.55
C LEU A 124 -4.93 -7.41 9.40
N GLY A 125 -3.64 -7.46 9.08
CA GLY A 125 -3.09 -6.78 7.90
C GLY A 125 -3.78 -7.18 6.62
N VAL A 126 -3.94 -8.48 6.39
CA VAL A 126 -4.67 -9.00 5.23
C VAL A 126 -6.11 -8.49 5.21
N ILE A 127 -6.80 -8.53 6.34
CA ILE A 127 -8.19 -8.02 6.43
C ILE A 127 -8.25 -6.51 6.17
N PHE A 128 -7.35 -5.74 6.79
CA PHE A 128 -7.29 -4.28 6.63
C PHE A 128 -6.92 -3.84 5.21
N SER A 129 -6.32 -4.71 4.39
CA SER A 129 -6.07 -4.40 2.97
C SER A 129 -7.34 -4.11 2.16
N MET A 130 -8.52 -4.53 2.65
CA MET A 130 -9.81 -4.17 2.07
C MET A 130 -10.07 -2.66 2.07
N PHE A 131 -9.52 -1.96 3.07
CA PHE A 131 -9.74 -0.53 3.27
C PHE A 131 -8.65 0.33 2.60
N TYR A 132 -7.96 -0.19 1.58
CA TYR A 132 -6.86 0.50 0.88
C TYR A 132 -5.81 1.09 1.85
N ASP A 133 -5.42 2.33 1.61
CA ASP A 133 -4.36 3.02 2.32
C ASP A 133 -4.64 3.25 3.81
N VAL A 134 -5.91 3.24 4.23
CA VAL A 134 -6.31 3.42 5.64
C VAL A 134 -5.73 2.31 6.52
N GLY A 135 -5.66 1.09 5.99
CA GLY A 135 -5.06 -0.04 6.69
C GLY A 135 -3.62 0.23 7.14
N TYR A 136 -2.79 0.83 6.27
CA TYR A 136 -1.41 1.18 6.60
C TYR A 136 -1.34 2.21 7.74
N VAL A 137 -2.19 3.22 7.68
CA VAL A 137 -2.18 4.32 8.66
C VAL A 137 -2.60 3.83 10.05
N ILE A 138 -3.54 2.89 10.13
CA ILE A 138 -4.09 2.39 11.40
C ILE A 138 -3.24 1.25 11.96
N LEU A 139 -3.02 0.21 11.18
CA LEU A 139 -2.48 -1.03 11.70
C LEU A 139 -0.97 -0.95 11.97
N ILE A 140 -0.20 -0.22 11.16
CA ILE A 140 1.25 -0.13 11.34
C ILE A 140 1.63 0.51 12.68
N PRO A 141 1.12 1.72 13.04
CA PRO A 141 1.42 2.31 14.34
C PRO A 141 0.91 1.45 15.50
N MET A 142 -0.29 0.87 15.36
CA MET A 142 -0.87 0.00 16.39
C MET A 142 0.00 -1.24 16.62
N ALA A 143 0.48 -1.88 15.57
CA ALA A 143 1.36 -3.04 15.65
C ALA A 143 2.72 -2.68 16.28
N ALA A 144 3.27 -1.51 15.96
CA ALA A 144 4.51 -1.01 16.58
C ALA A 144 4.35 -0.86 18.09
N ILE A 145 3.28 -0.19 18.54
CA ILE A 145 2.98 0.01 19.96
C ILE A 145 2.74 -1.33 20.66
N LEU A 146 1.95 -2.23 20.05
CA LEU A 146 1.66 -3.54 20.61
C LEU A 146 2.93 -4.38 20.81
N PHE A 147 3.84 -4.41 19.83
CA PHE A 147 5.10 -5.14 19.94
C PHE A 147 5.99 -4.53 21.03
N ARG A 148 6.07 -3.19 21.10
CA ARG A 148 6.79 -2.47 22.13
C ARG A 148 6.27 -2.80 23.54
N ASP A 149 4.97 -2.72 23.76
CA ASP A 149 4.32 -2.99 25.05
C ASP A 149 4.56 -4.43 25.55
N LEU A 150 4.82 -5.35 24.62
CA LEU A 150 5.16 -6.74 24.90
C LEU A 150 6.66 -7.00 25.03
N GLY A 151 7.49 -5.95 25.04
CA GLY A 151 8.94 -6.06 25.13
C GLY A 151 9.59 -6.62 23.85
N ARG A 152 8.93 -6.49 22.70
CA ARG A 152 9.44 -6.92 21.39
C ARG A 152 9.85 -5.70 20.56
N HIS A 153 10.70 -5.92 19.58
CA HIS A 153 11.18 -4.81 18.73
C HIS A 153 10.02 -4.21 17.90
N PRO A 154 9.70 -2.90 18.04
CA PRO A 154 8.58 -2.25 17.34
C PRO A 154 8.64 -2.42 15.82
N SER A 155 9.86 -2.35 15.24
CA SER A 155 10.06 -2.53 13.80
C SER A 155 9.61 -3.91 13.30
N ALA A 156 9.62 -4.95 14.15
CA ALA A 156 9.08 -6.25 13.77
C ALA A 156 7.56 -6.20 13.62
N GLY A 157 6.87 -5.46 14.50
CA GLY A 157 5.44 -5.20 14.39
C GLY A 157 5.09 -4.42 13.11
N ILE A 158 5.87 -3.38 12.81
CA ILE A 158 5.74 -2.61 11.56
C ILE A 158 5.88 -3.51 10.34
N CYS A 159 6.92 -4.34 10.28
CA CYS A 159 7.15 -5.26 9.18
C CYS A 159 6.01 -6.28 9.03
N ALA A 160 5.51 -6.83 10.13
CA ALA A 160 4.41 -7.80 10.13
C ALA A 160 3.11 -7.17 9.61
N ALA A 161 2.75 -5.99 10.10
CA ALA A 161 1.57 -5.25 9.65
C ALA A 161 1.67 -4.86 8.18
N PHE A 162 2.80 -4.28 7.77
CA PHE A 162 3.06 -3.88 6.39
C PHE A 162 2.96 -5.08 5.44
N ALA A 163 3.62 -6.20 5.78
CA ALA A 163 3.57 -7.41 4.98
C ALA A 163 2.13 -7.94 4.84
N GLY A 164 1.37 -7.99 5.94
CA GLY A 164 -0.02 -8.43 5.93
C GLY A 164 -0.88 -7.58 4.99
N ILE A 165 -0.81 -6.25 5.08
CA ILE A 165 -1.60 -5.34 4.24
C ILE A 165 -1.18 -5.45 2.77
N THR A 166 0.13 -5.45 2.50
CA THR A 166 0.65 -5.48 1.11
C THR A 166 0.29 -6.78 0.41
N PHE A 167 0.49 -7.93 1.06
CA PHE A 167 0.15 -9.23 0.47
C PHE A 167 -1.35 -9.53 0.53
N GLY A 168 -2.08 -8.84 1.41
CA GLY A 168 -3.52 -8.97 1.54
C GLY A 168 -4.30 -8.43 0.34
N SER A 169 -3.68 -7.63 -0.53
CA SER A 169 -4.34 -7.14 -1.75
C SER A 169 -4.74 -8.28 -2.72
N GLY A 170 -4.00 -9.40 -2.71
CA GLY A 170 -4.31 -10.60 -3.49
C GLY A 170 -4.98 -11.72 -2.69
N ALA A 171 -5.22 -11.53 -1.39
CA ALA A 171 -5.80 -12.51 -0.49
C ALA A 171 -6.74 -11.80 0.48
N ASN A 172 -7.99 -12.24 0.62
CA ASN A 172 -8.92 -11.63 1.56
C ASN A 172 -10.09 -12.56 1.90
N ILE A 173 -10.91 -12.13 2.86
CA ILE A 173 -12.11 -12.87 3.27
C ILE A 173 -13.29 -12.55 2.33
N VAL A 174 -13.28 -11.38 1.68
CA VAL A 174 -14.30 -10.90 0.75
C VAL A 174 -13.61 -10.28 -0.45
N ALA A 175 -14.26 -10.27 -1.61
CA ALA A 175 -13.79 -9.57 -2.79
C ALA A 175 -13.40 -8.12 -2.42
N ASN A 176 -12.18 -7.77 -2.74
CA ASN A 176 -11.65 -6.46 -2.44
C ASN A 176 -11.93 -5.48 -3.58
N SER A 177 -11.50 -4.26 -3.41
CA SER A 177 -11.71 -3.22 -4.40
C SER A 177 -10.89 -3.43 -5.68
N LEU A 178 -9.78 -4.16 -5.62
CA LEU A 178 -9.04 -4.57 -6.82
C LEU A 178 -9.88 -5.52 -7.68
N ASP A 179 -10.51 -6.53 -7.04
CA ASP A 179 -11.42 -7.46 -7.72
C ASP A 179 -12.57 -6.70 -8.39
N SER A 180 -13.17 -5.74 -7.66
CA SER A 180 -14.25 -4.90 -8.17
C SER A 180 -13.83 -4.03 -9.35
N SER A 181 -12.60 -3.51 -9.32
CA SER A 181 -12.04 -2.69 -10.40
C SER A 181 -11.70 -3.51 -11.65
N LEU A 182 -11.31 -4.76 -11.49
CA LEU A 182 -10.97 -5.67 -12.59
C LEU A 182 -12.19 -6.37 -13.19
N LEU A 183 -13.29 -6.44 -12.44
CA LEU A 183 -14.52 -7.12 -12.87
C LEU A 183 -15.06 -6.64 -14.24
N PRO A 184 -15.13 -5.35 -14.58
CA PRO A 184 -15.59 -4.88 -15.88
C PRO A 184 -14.72 -5.40 -17.04
N TYR A 185 -13.41 -5.43 -16.85
CA TYR A 185 -12.47 -5.93 -17.87
C TYR A 185 -12.61 -7.44 -18.07
N THR A 186 -12.74 -8.19 -16.98
CA THR A 186 -12.99 -9.63 -17.05
C THR A 186 -14.33 -9.92 -17.75
N LYS A 187 -15.36 -9.14 -17.43
CA LYS A 187 -16.67 -9.27 -18.06
C LYS A 187 -16.62 -8.99 -19.55
N SER A 188 -15.92 -7.94 -19.97
CA SER A 188 -15.74 -7.62 -21.39
C SER A 188 -14.98 -8.71 -22.14
N ALA A 189 -13.95 -9.29 -21.52
CA ALA A 189 -13.18 -10.38 -22.11
C ALA A 189 -14.00 -11.67 -22.25
N THR A 190 -14.81 -12.00 -21.25
CA THR A 190 -15.65 -13.22 -21.30
C THR A 190 -16.79 -13.12 -22.32
N THR A 191 -17.38 -11.94 -22.53
CA THR A 191 -18.43 -11.77 -23.53
C THR A 191 -17.95 -11.96 -24.96
N ILE A 192 -16.64 -11.85 -25.23
CA ILE A 192 -16.04 -12.16 -26.54
C ILE A 192 -16.09 -13.67 -26.82
N LEU A 193 -15.91 -14.51 -25.78
CA LEU A 193 -15.89 -15.96 -25.91
C LEU A 193 -17.28 -16.59 -25.76
N ASP A 194 -18.04 -16.10 -24.78
CA ASP A 194 -19.38 -16.56 -24.47
C ASP A 194 -20.23 -15.41 -23.91
N ALA A 195 -21.14 -14.89 -24.73
CA ALA A 195 -22.03 -13.80 -24.37
C ALA A 195 -23.02 -14.16 -23.22
N THR A 196 -23.21 -15.45 -22.94
CA THR A 196 -24.13 -15.94 -21.89
C THR A 196 -23.42 -16.12 -20.54
N TYR A 197 -22.10 -16.12 -20.52
CA TYR A 197 -21.32 -16.36 -19.30
C TYR A 197 -21.48 -15.21 -18.29
N LYS A 198 -21.92 -15.55 -17.09
CA LYS A 198 -22.05 -14.60 -15.99
C LYS A 198 -20.84 -14.66 -15.10
N VAL A 199 -20.00 -13.62 -15.17
CA VAL A 199 -18.86 -13.47 -14.26
C VAL A 199 -19.35 -13.20 -12.85
N ASN A 200 -18.90 -14.01 -11.89
CA ASN A 200 -19.20 -13.84 -10.47
C ASN A 200 -18.03 -13.15 -9.77
N THR A 201 -18.27 -12.03 -9.09
CA THR A 201 -17.27 -11.29 -8.31
C THR A 201 -16.62 -12.17 -7.22
N ASN A 202 -17.37 -13.13 -6.69
CA ASN A 202 -16.89 -14.03 -5.63
C ASN A 202 -16.32 -15.36 -6.18
N GLY A 203 -16.06 -15.47 -7.49
CA GLY A 203 -15.53 -16.69 -8.10
C GLY A 203 -14.25 -17.21 -7.47
N ASN A 204 -13.41 -16.30 -6.97
CA ASN A 204 -12.12 -16.60 -6.33
C ASN A 204 -12.18 -16.70 -4.81
N LEU A 205 -13.36 -16.65 -4.18
CA LEU A 205 -13.48 -16.54 -2.73
C LEU A 205 -12.74 -17.65 -1.96
N ILE A 206 -12.87 -18.90 -2.42
CA ILE A 206 -12.19 -20.05 -1.77
C ILE A 206 -10.67 -19.90 -1.86
N PHE A 207 -10.16 -19.52 -3.03
CA PHE A 207 -8.73 -19.26 -3.22
C PHE A 207 -8.26 -18.13 -2.31
N MET A 208 -9.02 -17.06 -2.19
CA MET A 208 -8.69 -15.91 -1.35
C MET A 208 -8.65 -16.28 0.14
N LEU A 209 -9.61 -17.07 0.62
CA LEU A 209 -9.65 -17.56 2.01
C LEU A 209 -8.43 -18.42 2.34
N VAL A 210 -8.09 -19.37 1.47
CA VAL A 210 -6.92 -20.23 1.65
C VAL A 210 -5.64 -19.40 1.61
N SER A 211 -5.54 -18.49 0.65
CA SER A 211 -4.40 -17.57 0.51
C SER A 211 -4.23 -16.65 1.73
N THR A 212 -5.32 -16.20 2.34
CA THR A 212 -5.29 -15.40 3.57
C THR A 212 -4.61 -16.13 4.72
N LEU A 213 -4.99 -17.38 4.94
CA LEU A 213 -4.37 -18.21 5.99
C LEU A 213 -2.90 -18.50 5.69
N LEU A 214 -2.58 -18.78 4.42
CA LEU A 214 -1.23 -19.05 3.96
C LEU A 214 -0.33 -17.81 4.12
N VAL A 215 -0.77 -16.65 3.70
CA VAL A 215 -0.05 -15.38 3.87
C VAL A 215 0.17 -15.06 5.34
N ALA A 216 -0.88 -15.22 6.18
CA ALA A 216 -0.76 -15.00 7.62
C ALA A 216 0.27 -15.94 8.25
N TYR A 217 0.29 -17.21 7.86
CA TYR A 217 1.23 -18.21 8.36
C TYR A 217 2.67 -17.94 7.91
N ILE A 218 2.89 -17.72 6.61
CA ILE A 218 4.23 -17.44 6.06
C ILE A 218 4.78 -16.12 6.62
N GLY A 219 3.96 -15.05 6.64
CA GLY A 219 4.35 -13.76 7.20
C GLY A 219 4.76 -13.86 8.67
N THR A 220 4.05 -14.70 9.44
CA THR A 220 4.42 -15.02 10.83
C THR A 220 5.78 -15.69 10.92
N ILE A 221 6.01 -16.74 10.14
CA ILE A 221 7.29 -17.48 10.16
C ILE A 221 8.45 -16.56 9.79
N ILE A 222 8.30 -15.75 8.75
CA ILE A 222 9.34 -14.81 8.32
C ILE A 222 9.61 -13.78 9.42
N THR A 223 8.57 -13.22 10.02
CA THR A 223 8.72 -12.23 11.09
C THR A 223 9.42 -12.83 12.30
N GLU A 224 8.97 -14.02 12.77
CA GLU A 224 9.51 -14.65 13.98
C GLU A 224 10.91 -15.22 13.78
N ARG A 225 11.19 -15.88 12.64
CA ARG A 225 12.45 -16.60 12.42
C ARG A 225 13.52 -15.80 11.68
N VAL A 226 13.14 -14.76 10.96
CA VAL A 226 14.09 -13.98 10.15
C VAL A 226 14.21 -12.54 10.66
N ILE A 227 13.07 -11.83 10.81
CA ILE A 227 13.09 -10.40 11.10
C ILE A 227 13.49 -10.15 12.56
N ILE A 228 12.81 -10.78 13.52
CA ILE A 228 13.10 -10.58 14.95
C ILE A 228 14.54 -10.94 15.31
N PRO A 229 15.11 -12.08 14.89
CA PRO A 229 16.50 -12.38 15.17
C PRO A 229 17.49 -11.38 14.57
N LYS A 230 17.19 -10.81 13.40
CA LYS A 230 18.03 -9.79 12.76
C LYS A 230 17.97 -8.42 13.44
N LEU A 231 16.84 -8.07 14.03
CA LEU A 231 16.66 -6.81 14.76
C LEU A 231 17.30 -6.84 16.15
N GLY A 232 17.40 -8.03 16.76
CA GLY A 232 17.95 -8.18 18.11
C GLY A 232 16.96 -7.74 19.19
N LYS A 233 17.51 -7.56 20.42
CA LYS A 233 16.73 -7.08 21.57
C LYS A 233 16.50 -5.57 21.43
N TYR A 234 15.27 -5.16 21.71
CA TYR A 234 14.91 -3.75 21.77
C TYR A 234 15.35 -3.15 23.10
N ASN A 235 16.10 -2.02 23.04
CA ASN A 235 16.64 -1.34 24.21
C ASN A 235 15.85 -0.04 24.45
N PHE A 236 14.97 -0.04 25.43
CA PHE A 236 14.11 1.11 25.75
C PHE A 236 14.90 2.34 26.19
N GLU A 237 16.03 2.13 26.89
CA GLU A 237 16.86 3.22 27.41
C GLU A 237 17.55 4.03 26.31
N GLU A 238 17.98 3.39 25.24
CA GLU A 238 18.62 4.08 24.11
C GLU A 238 17.62 4.98 23.36
N GLU A 239 16.37 4.56 23.23
CA GLU A 239 15.33 5.36 22.58
C GLU A 239 14.94 6.59 23.40
N GLU A 240 14.82 6.48 24.72
CA GLU A 240 14.54 7.62 25.59
C GLU A 240 15.68 8.66 25.57
N ILE A 241 16.92 8.20 25.46
CA ILE A 241 18.09 9.08 25.37
C ILE A 241 18.13 9.79 24.01
N GLU A 242 17.77 9.10 22.92
CA GLU A 242 17.74 9.67 21.57
C GLU A 242 16.60 10.68 21.42
N ASN A 243 15.43 10.40 21.98
CA ASN A 243 14.28 11.31 22.00
C ASN A 243 14.48 12.56 22.87
N ARG A 244 15.34 12.50 23.90
CA ARG A 244 15.71 13.68 24.71
C ARG A 244 16.75 14.58 24.06
N LYS A 245 17.40 14.11 22.99
CA LYS A 245 18.42 14.87 22.24
C LYS A 245 17.86 15.57 20.98
N GLN A 246 16.61 15.34 20.63
CA GLN A 246 15.86 16.03 19.59
C GLN A 246 14.96 17.13 20.17
#